data_d6da521dbb046a152918d290ef37c8b9
#
_entry.id   d6da521dbb046a152918d290ef37c8b9
#
_cell.length_a   1.000
_cell.length_b   1.000
_cell.length_c   1.000
_cell.angle_alpha   90.00
_cell.angle_beta   90.00
_cell.angle_gamma   90.00
#
_symmetry.space_group_name_H-M   'P 1'
#
loop_
_entity.id
_entity.type
_entity.pdbx_description
1 polymer ?
#
loop_
_entity_poly.entity_id
_entity_poly.type
_entity_poly.pdbx_seq_one_letter_code
_entity_poly.pdbx_strand_id
1 'polypeptide(L)'
;MTWAVVQCESQREHAVRLLLMRRRYETYFPRIRDRSRIQPLFPGYLFVHLTGQQFYSVMWTPHVIRLLMAGDQPAQLPEDVVDRLRKRERDGFVKLPLVSRALKRGQKVRIIRGSFEGQIGIYEGMSGVDRVRMLLELLGQTVPVELPGKDIAPLAAHRQTSY
;
A
#
# COMPACT_ATOMS: atom_id res chain seq x y z
N MET A 1 13.93 -6.17 -17.14
CA MET A 1 13.70 -4.94 -16.36
C MET A 1 12.66 -5.23 -15.29
N THR A 2 12.91 -4.87 -14.07
CA THR A 2 11.99 -5.18 -12.95
C THR A 2 11.96 -4.05 -11.96
N TRP A 3 10.81 -3.85 -11.35
CA TRP A 3 10.68 -2.93 -10.24
C TRP A 3 11.13 -3.59 -8.95
N ALA A 4 11.98 -2.90 -8.19
CA ALA A 4 12.41 -3.28 -6.86
C ALA A 4 11.87 -2.30 -5.83
N VAL A 5 11.76 -2.76 -4.59
CA VAL A 5 11.27 -1.96 -3.47
C VAL A 5 12.44 -1.52 -2.60
N VAL A 6 12.58 -0.22 -2.45
CA VAL A 6 13.62 0.42 -1.61
C VAL A 6 13.00 0.84 -0.30
N GLN A 7 13.58 0.38 0.81
CA GLN A 7 13.27 0.89 2.14
C GLN A 7 14.22 2.02 2.50
N CYS A 8 13.65 3.15 2.89
CA CYS A 8 14.37 4.36 3.26
C CYS A 8 14.18 4.70 4.73
N GLU A 9 15.06 5.54 5.25
CA GLU A 9 14.83 6.20 6.53
C GLU A 9 13.53 7.02 6.46
N SER A 10 12.81 7.05 7.57
CA SER A 10 11.53 7.76 7.67
C SER A 10 11.68 9.23 7.27
N GLN A 11 10.74 9.72 6.46
CA GLN A 11 10.71 11.09 5.93
C GLN A 11 11.88 11.46 5.00
N ARG A 12 12.65 10.48 4.53
CA ARG A 12 13.76 10.68 3.59
C ARG A 12 13.47 10.16 2.18
N GLU A 13 12.28 9.69 1.94
CA GLU A 13 11.87 9.07 0.67
C GLU A 13 12.08 10.03 -0.52
N HIS A 14 11.69 11.28 -0.36
CA HIS A 14 11.87 12.29 -1.41
C HIS A 14 13.35 12.58 -1.69
N ALA A 15 14.17 12.66 -0.65
CA ALA A 15 15.61 12.84 -0.80
C ALA A 15 16.27 11.66 -1.55
N VAL A 16 15.91 10.44 -1.17
CA VAL A 16 16.38 9.22 -1.86
C VAL A 16 15.93 9.21 -3.31
N ARG A 17 14.68 9.54 -3.59
CA ARG A 17 14.17 9.67 -4.95
C ARG A 17 15.01 10.61 -5.80
N LEU A 18 15.30 11.81 -5.31
CA LEU A 18 16.12 12.79 -6.03
C LEU A 18 17.54 12.28 -6.29
N LEU A 19 18.16 11.62 -5.32
CA LEU A 19 19.50 11.04 -5.47
C LEU A 19 19.52 9.94 -6.53
N LEU A 20 18.51 9.08 -6.55
CA LEU A 20 18.37 8.03 -7.56
C LEU A 20 18.11 8.61 -8.96
N MET A 21 17.26 9.61 -9.06
CA MET A 21 16.96 10.28 -10.33
C MET A 21 18.20 10.97 -10.91
N ARG A 22 19.06 11.58 -10.08
CA ARG A 22 20.36 12.15 -10.53
C ARG A 22 21.28 11.09 -11.13
N ARG A 23 21.18 9.85 -10.65
CA ARG A 23 21.92 8.70 -11.21
C ARG A 23 21.21 8.04 -12.38
N ARG A 24 20.14 8.66 -12.89
CA ARG A 24 19.33 8.21 -14.03
C ARG A 24 18.55 6.91 -13.77
N TYR A 25 18.24 6.61 -12.52
CA TYR A 25 17.28 5.54 -12.22
C TYR A 25 15.85 6.04 -12.39
N GLU A 26 15.02 5.23 -13.04
CA GLU A 26 13.60 5.45 -13.02
C GLU A 26 13.06 5.10 -11.63
N THR A 27 12.35 6.03 -11.01
CA THR A 27 11.80 5.87 -9.67
C THR A 27 10.31 6.14 -9.66
N TYR A 28 9.60 5.47 -8.77
CA TYR A 28 8.20 5.72 -8.52
C TYR A 28 7.94 5.85 -7.03
N PHE A 29 7.42 6.99 -6.64
CA PHE A 29 7.09 7.32 -5.26
C PHE A 29 5.61 7.70 -5.18
N PRO A 30 4.70 6.72 -4.99
CA PRO A 30 3.27 6.98 -4.95
C PRO A 30 2.91 7.77 -3.70
N ARG A 31 2.13 8.82 -3.90
CA ARG A 31 1.62 9.70 -2.84
C ARG A 31 0.11 9.77 -2.90
N ILE A 32 -0.49 9.99 -1.76
CA ILE A 32 -1.91 10.26 -1.63
C ILE A 32 -2.12 11.66 -1.08
N ARG A 33 -3.27 12.24 -1.41
CA ARG A 33 -3.74 13.46 -0.79
C ARG A 33 -4.99 13.15 0.01
N ASP A 34 -4.92 13.39 1.31
CA ASP A 34 -6.07 13.34 2.19
C ASP A 34 -6.37 14.76 2.66
N ARG A 35 -7.50 15.31 2.21
CA ARG A 35 -7.88 16.71 2.41
C ARG A 35 -6.77 17.65 1.92
N SER A 36 -6.09 18.36 2.81
CA SER A 36 -4.94 19.24 2.50
C SER A 36 -3.59 18.57 2.76
N ARG A 37 -3.58 17.32 3.21
CA ARG A 37 -2.37 16.61 3.62
C ARG A 37 -1.86 15.70 2.51
N ILE A 38 -0.60 15.91 2.13
CA ILE A 38 0.10 15.04 1.17
C ILE A 38 0.99 14.09 1.96
N GLN A 39 0.85 12.81 1.69
CA GLN A 39 1.64 11.79 2.38
C GLN A 39 2.00 10.64 1.43
N PRO A 40 3.08 9.90 1.72
CA PRO A 40 3.40 8.69 0.97
C PRO A 40 2.27 7.68 1.06
N LEU A 41 2.02 6.96 -0.03
CA LEU A 41 1.12 5.79 0.02
C LEU A 41 1.75 4.68 0.86
N PHE A 42 3.06 4.52 0.76
CA PHE A 42 3.86 3.58 1.55
C PHE A 42 4.97 4.34 2.28
N PRO A 43 4.74 4.80 3.53
CA PRO A 43 5.76 5.51 4.29
C PRO A 43 7.03 4.68 4.47
N GLY A 44 8.18 5.26 4.15
CA GLY A 44 9.48 4.60 4.22
C GLY A 44 9.84 3.75 2.99
N TYR A 45 9.02 3.75 1.93
CA TYR A 45 9.25 2.93 0.75
C TYR A 45 9.10 3.73 -0.54
N LEU A 46 9.91 3.37 -1.54
CA LEU A 46 9.75 3.80 -2.92
C LEU A 46 10.14 2.68 -3.87
N PHE A 47 9.77 2.83 -5.12
CA PHE A 47 10.06 1.85 -6.16
C PHE A 47 11.15 2.37 -7.09
N VAL A 48 12.04 1.48 -7.50
CA VAL A 48 13.10 1.76 -8.46
C VAL A 48 13.10 0.71 -9.55
N HIS A 49 13.21 1.17 -10.79
CA HIS A 49 13.31 0.28 -11.95
C HIS A 49 14.76 -0.11 -12.16
N LEU A 50 15.05 -1.40 -12.11
CA LEU A 50 16.42 -1.92 -12.20
C LEU A 50 16.62 -2.76 -13.45
N THR A 51 17.82 -2.65 -14.01
CA THR A 51 18.32 -3.50 -15.09
C THR A 51 19.59 -4.20 -14.63
N GLY A 52 19.62 -5.53 -14.72
CA GLY A 52 20.80 -6.30 -14.39
C GLY A 52 21.25 -6.14 -12.92
N GLN A 53 22.56 -5.99 -12.71
CA GLN A 53 23.17 -5.92 -11.38
C GLN A 53 23.24 -4.50 -10.78
N GLN A 54 22.44 -3.59 -11.25
CA GLN A 54 22.45 -2.19 -10.79
C GLN A 54 22.02 -1.99 -9.34
N PHE A 55 21.44 -3.01 -8.71
CA PHE A 55 20.90 -2.89 -7.36
C PHE A 55 21.95 -2.57 -6.28
N TYR A 56 23.21 -2.93 -6.50
CA TYR A 56 24.28 -2.60 -5.56
C TYR A 56 24.44 -1.09 -5.40
N SER A 57 24.42 -0.33 -6.49
CA SER A 57 24.58 1.11 -6.41
C SER A 57 23.38 1.81 -5.75
N VAL A 58 22.20 1.21 -5.84
CA VAL A 58 21.01 1.70 -5.12
C VAL A 58 21.16 1.50 -3.61
N MET A 59 21.67 0.35 -3.19
CA MET A 59 21.89 0.05 -1.76
C MET A 59 22.86 1.04 -1.08
N TRP A 60 23.83 1.57 -1.81
CA TRP A 60 24.80 2.53 -1.29
C TRP A 60 24.33 3.99 -1.41
N THR A 61 23.10 4.24 -1.75
CA THR A 61 22.54 5.59 -1.79
C THR A 61 22.29 6.08 -0.36
N PRO A 62 22.67 7.32 -0.01
CA PRO A 62 22.39 7.88 1.31
C PRO A 62 20.90 7.78 1.68
N HIS A 63 20.62 7.48 2.94
CA HIS A 63 19.27 7.28 3.50
C HIS A 63 18.51 6.03 3.01
N VAL A 64 19.12 5.21 2.17
CA VAL A 64 18.59 3.88 1.86
C VAL A 64 18.98 2.93 2.99
N ILE A 65 17.99 2.26 3.56
CA ILE A 65 18.23 1.24 4.58
C ILE A 65 18.56 -0.09 3.88
N ARG A 66 17.72 -0.48 2.93
CA ARG A 66 17.91 -1.71 2.15
C ARG A 66 17.00 -1.76 0.93
N LEU A 67 17.31 -2.67 0.02
CA LEU A 67 16.34 -3.22 -0.92
C LEU A 67 15.62 -4.42 -0.29
N LEU A 68 14.35 -4.59 -0.59
CA LEU A 68 13.67 -5.83 -0.25
C LEU A 68 14.24 -6.95 -1.10
N MET A 69 14.67 -8.03 -0.48
CA MET A 69 15.35 -9.13 -1.13
C MET A 69 14.51 -10.41 -1.14
N ALA A 70 14.65 -11.19 -2.19
CA ALA A 70 14.17 -12.56 -2.29
C ALA A 70 15.39 -13.47 -2.54
N GLY A 71 15.91 -14.03 -1.45
CA GLY A 71 17.21 -14.71 -1.48
C GLY A 71 18.36 -13.70 -1.67
N ASP A 72 19.20 -13.94 -2.67
CA ASP A 72 20.36 -13.11 -3.04
C ASP A 72 20.04 -12.04 -4.11
N GLN A 73 18.81 -12.00 -4.58
CA GLN A 73 18.36 -11.03 -5.58
C GLN A 73 17.29 -10.09 -5.01
N PRO A 74 17.17 -8.87 -5.56
CA PRO A 74 16.06 -8.00 -5.21
C PRO A 74 14.71 -8.67 -5.45
N ALA A 75 13.81 -8.54 -4.48
CA ALA A 75 12.43 -8.97 -4.64
C ALA A 75 11.80 -8.18 -5.80
N GLN A 76 11.33 -8.91 -6.79
CA GLN A 76 10.78 -8.33 -8.01
C GLN A 76 9.31 -8.01 -7.82
N LEU A 77 8.96 -6.77 -8.12
CA LEU A 77 7.58 -6.36 -8.21
C LEU A 77 7.11 -6.46 -9.66
N PRO A 78 5.99 -7.12 -9.94
CA PRO A 78 5.44 -7.16 -11.29
C PRO A 78 5.22 -5.75 -11.86
N GLU A 79 5.54 -5.55 -13.14
CA GLU A 79 5.40 -4.23 -13.79
C GLU A 79 3.96 -3.70 -13.75
N ASP A 80 2.99 -4.61 -13.83
CA ASP A 80 1.58 -4.25 -13.78
C ASP A 80 1.15 -3.61 -12.44
N VAL A 81 1.87 -3.86 -11.36
CA VAL A 81 1.58 -3.25 -10.04
C VAL A 81 1.84 -1.74 -10.10
N VAL A 82 3.00 -1.33 -10.61
CA VAL A 82 3.34 0.09 -10.78
C VAL A 82 2.41 0.75 -11.79
N ASP A 83 2.12 0.06 -12.89
CA ASP A 83 1.21 0.57 -13.92
C ASP A 83 -0.21 0.75 -13.38
N ARG A 84 -0.70 -0.17 -12.57
CA ARG A 84 -2.02 -0.03 -11.92
C ARG A 84 -2.07 1.15 -10.97
N LEU A 85 -0.99 1.41 -10.24
CA LEU A 85 -0.88 2.59 -9.38
C LEU A 85 -0.90 3.87 -10.20
N ARG A 86 -0.08 3.94 -11.25
CA ARG A 86 -0.01 5.09 -12.16
C ARG A 86 -1.37 5.38 -12.82
N LYS A 87 -2.09 4.35 -13.23
CA LYS A 87 -3.44 4.49 -13.82
C LYS A 87 -4.47 5.09 -12.84
N ARG A 88 -4.24 4.93 -11.54
CA ARG A 88 -5.09 5.50 -10.48
C ARG A 88 -4.68 6.91 -10.08
N GLU A 89 -3.60 7.43 -10.62
CA GLU A 89 -3.19 8.80 -10.32
C GLU A 89 -4.09 9.82 -11.01
N ARG A 90 -4.44 10.86 -10.26
CA ARG A 90 -5.05 12.07 -10.75
C ARG A 90 -4.36 13.24 -10.07
N ASP A 91 -3.92 14.23 -10.86
CA ASP A 91 -3.18 15.39 -10.36
C ASP A 91 -1.91 15.03 -9.57
N GLY A 92 -1.23 13.94 -9.94
CA GLY A 92 -0.02 13.47 -9.30
C GLY A 92 -0.22 12.66 -8.00
N PHE A 93 -1.47 12.31 -7.66
CA PHE A 93 -1.80 11.55 -6.46
C PHE A 93 -2.60 10.29 -6.79
N VAL A 94 -2.23 9.18 -6.14
CA VAL A 94 -2.98 7.94 -6.25
C VAL A 94 -4.35 8.10 -5.61
N LYS A 95 -5.38 7.76 -6.35
CA LYS A 95 -6.75 7.72 -5.82
C LYS A 95 -7.01 6.36 -5.20
N LEU A 96 -7.29 6.36 -3.91
CA LEU A 96 -7.68 5.16 -3.20
C LEU A 96 -9.09 4.73 -3.61
N PRO A 97 -9.40 3.42 -3.57
CA PRO A 97 -10.75 2.93 -3.80
C PRO A 97 -11.77 3.64 -2.91
N LEU A 98 -12.97 3.87 -3.42
CA LEU A 98 -14.04 4.53 -2.67
C LEU A 98 -14.34 3.86 -1.32
N VAL A 99 -14.23 2.55 -1.26
CA VAL A 99 -14.42 1.76 -0.03
C VAL A 99 -13.45 2.22 1.06
N SER A 100 -12.18 2.39 0.73
CA SER A 100 -11.18 2.83 1.71
C SER A 100 -11.34 4.28 2.15
N ARG A 101 -11.98 5.14 1.31
CA ARG A 101 -12.29 6.53 1.66
C ARG A 101 -13.51 6.66 2.56
N ALA A 102 -14.49 5.77 2.38
CA ALA A 102 -15.73 5.77 3.14
C ALA A 102 -15.57 5.13 4.51
N LEU A 103 -14.56 4.26 4.69
CA LEU A 103 -14.36 3.52 5.93
C LEU A 103 -13.48 4.29 6.90
N LYS A 104 -13.91 4.33 8.15
CA LYS A 104 -13.12 4.88 9.26
C LYS A 104 -12.52 3.75 10.08
N ARG A 105 -11.31 3.98 10.61
CA ARG A 105 -10.68 3.05 11.55
C ARG A 105 -11.61 2.76 12.73
N GLY A 106 -11.76 1.49 13.10
CA GLY A 106 -12.68 1.04 14.13
C GLY A 106 -14.10 0.73 13.62
N GLN A 107 -14.39 0.99 12.36
CA GLN A 107 -15.69 0.70 11.76
C GLN A 107 -15.86 -0.80 11.51
N LYS A 108 -17.06 -1.32 11.77
CA LYS A 108 -17.43 -2.70 11.45
C LYS A 108 -17.65 -2.85 9.94
N VAL A 109 -17.06 -3.89 9.38
CA VAL A 109 -17.18 -4.27 7.97
C VAL A 109 -17.48 -5.75 7.84
N ARG A 110 -18.13 -6.13 6.74
CA ARG A 110 -18.41 -7.53 6.40
C ARG A 110 -17.48 -7.97 5.27
N ILE A 111 -16.98 -9.19 5.37
CA ILE A 111 -16.25 -9.82 4.27
C ILE A 111 -17.26 -10.42 3.31
N ILE A 112 -17.18 -10.03 2.03
CA ILE A 112 -18.16 -10.42 1.00
C ILE A 112 -17.64 -11.48 0.05
N ARG A 113 -16.35 -11.80 0.10
CA ARG A 113 -15.70 -12.82 -0.75
C ARG A 113 -14.53 -13.46 -0.03
N GLY A 114 -14.18 -14.67 -0.47
CA GLY A 114 -12.99 -15.39 -0.03
C GLY A 114 -13.25 -16.33 1.15
N SER A 115 -12.16 -16.79 1.76
CA SER A 115 -12.20 -17.83 2.83
C SER A 115 -12.93 -17.39 4.09
N PHE A 116 -13.04 -16.09 4.33
CA PHE A 116 -13.72 -15.52 5.50
C PHE A 116 -15.05 -14.88 5.15
N GLU A 117 -15.62 -15.20 3.99
CA GLU A 117 -16.91 -14.64 3.55
C GLU A 117 -17.99 -14.76 4.62
N GLY A 118 -18.77 -13.69 4.82
CA GLY A 118 -19.83 -13.62 5.81
C GLY A 118 -19.40 -13.17 7.20
N GLN A 119 -18.10 -13.17 7.49
CA GLN A 119 -17.61 -12.71 8.79
C GLN A 119 -17.59 -11.19 8.88
N ILE A 120 -17.76 -10.70 10.09
CA ILE A 120 -17.71 -9.28 10.43
C ILE A 120 -16.44 -9.02 11.22
N GLY A 121 -15.73 -7.98 10.84
CA GLY A 121 -14.53 -7.54 11.53
C GLY A 121 -14.47 -6.03 11.67
N ILE A 122 -13.40 -5.56 12.27
CA ILE A 122 -13.14 -4.14 12.50
C ILE A 122 -12.09 -3.67 11.51
N TYR A 123 -12.39 -2.64 10.74
CA TYR A 123 -11.47 -2.03 9.81
C TYR A 123 -10.37 -1.26 10.54
N GLU A 124 -9.10 -1.54 10.20
CA GLU A 124 -7.93 -0.87 10.81
C GLU A 124 -7.18 0.06 9.86
N GLY A 125 -7.49 0.05 8.60
CA GLY A 125 -6.84 0.88 7.60
C GLY A 125 -6.34 0.10 6.40
N MET A 126 -5.63 0.80 5.52
CA MET A 126 -4.98 0.19 4.36
C MET A 126 -3.63 -0.40 4.77
N SER A 127 -3.34 -1.60 4.29
CA SER A 127 -2.03 -2.24 4.44
C SER A 127 -1.20 -2.23 3.16
N GLY A 128 -1.78 -1.76 2.08
CA GLY A 128 -1.18 -1.66 0.74
C GLY A 128 -2.14 -1.04 -0.26
N VAL A 129 -1.79 -1.11 -1.54
CA VAL A 129 -2.55 -0.43 -2.61
C VAL A 129 -4.01 -0.83 -2.67
N ASP A 130 -4.27 -2.12 -2.61
CA ASP A 130 -5.61 -2.70 -2.73
C ASP A 130 -5.95 -3.59 -1.54
N ARG A 131 -5.15 -3.52 -0.49
CA ARG A 131 -5.34 -4.38 0.68
C ARG A 131 -5.71 -3.56 1.89
N VAL A 132 -6.64 -4.11 2.64
CA VAL A 132 -7.07 -3.55 3.91
C VAL A 132 -6.65 -4.48 5.03
N ARG A 133 -6.36 -3.90 6.18
CA ARG A 133 -6.16 -4.62 7.43
C ARG A 133 -7.43 -4.54 8.25
N MET A 134 -7.87 -5.66 8.75
CA MET A 134 -9.00 -5.73 9.67
C MET A 134 -8.73 -6.74 10.78
N LEU A 135 -9.42 -6.56 11.89
CA LEU A 135 -9.41 -7.47 13.02
C LEU A 135 -10.64 -8.37 12.94
N LEU A 136 -10.40 -9.67 12.90
CA LEU A 136 -11.44 -10.69 13.01
C LEU A 136 -11.40 -11.32 14.38
N GLU A 137 -12.56 -11.61 14.92
CA GLU A 137 -12.69 -12.44 16.10
C GLU A 137 -12.84 -13.89 15.68
N LEU A 138 -11.79 -14.68 15.90
CA LEU A 138 -11.75 -16.10 15.58
C LEU A 138 -11.50 -16.90 16.86
N LEU A 139 -12.41 -17.80 17.19
CA LEU A 139 -12.30 -18.69 18.37
C LEU A 139 -11.97 -17.94 19.68
N GLY A 140 -12.61 -16.79 19.89
CA GLY A 140 -12.41 -15.96 21.08
C GLY A 140 -11.11 -15.13 21.07
N GLN A 141 -10.38 -15.12 19.95
CA GLN A 141 -9.17 -14.31 19.78
C GLN A 141 -9.34 -13.30 18.65
N THR A 142 -8.80 -12.11 18.86
CA THR A 142 -8.76 -11.08 17.83
C THR A 142 -7.52 -11.28 16.97
N VAL A 143 -7.72 -11.56 15.69
CA VAL A 143 -6.66 -11.86 14.74
C VAL A 143 -6.63 -10.80 13.63
N PRO A 144 -5.47 -10.15 13.38
CA PRO A 144 -5.34 -9.25 12.24
C PRO A 144 -5.28 -10.07 10.94
N VAL A 145 -6.08 -9.67 9.95
CA VAL A 145 -6.05 -10.24 8.61
C VAL A 145 -5.94 -9.14 7.57
N GLU A 146 -5.32 -9.47 6.45
CA GLU A 146 -5.21 -8.59 5.30
C GLU A 146 -5.99 -9.17 4.12
N LEU A 147 -6.87 -8.35 3.56
CA LEU A 147 -7.76 -8.74 2.48
C LEU A 147 -7.74 -7.70 1.35
N PRO A 148 -8.04 -8.10 0.10
CA PRO A 148 -8.33 -7.12 -0.93
C PRO A 148 -9.49 -6.22 -0.54
N GLY A 149 -9.35 -4.90 -0.74
CA GLY A 149 -10.38 -3.92 -0.39
C GLY A 149 -11.73 -4.18 -1.09
N LYS A 150 -11.71 -4.81 -2.25
CA LYS A 150 -12.92 -5.23 -2.99
C LYS A 150 -13.72 -6.34 -2.31
N ASP A 151 -13.11 -7.05 -1.36
CA ASP A 151 -13.70 -8.20 -0.68
C ASP A 151 -14.40 -7.82 0.62
N ILE A 152 -14.43 -6.54 0.97
CA ILE A 152 -15.12 -6.03 2.14
C ILE A 152 -16.19 -5.02 1.76
N ALA A 153 -17.22 -4.93 2.60
CA ALA A 153 -18.29 -3.93 2.48
C ALA A 153 -18.62 -3.36 3.85
N PRO A 154 -18.98 -2.06 3.95
CA PRO A 154 -19.47 -1.50 5.19
C PRO A 154 -20.77 -2.21 5.58
N LEU A 155 -20.96 -2.42 6.89
CA LEU A 155 -22.27 -2.86 7.39
C LEU A 155 -23.28 -1.75 7.11
N ALA A 156 -24.35 -2.10 6.41
CA ALA A 156 -25.49 -1.19 6.26
C ALA A 156 -26.01 -0.84 7.64
N ALA A 157 -26.06 0.46 7.97
CA ALA A 157 -26.79 0.90 9.14
C ALA A 157 -28.23 0.38 9.02
N HIS A 158 -28.67 -0.44 9.94
CA HIS A 158 -30.08 -0.77 10.05
C HIS A 158 -30.83 0.55 10.24
N ARG A 159 -31.47 1.03 9.19
CA ARG A 159 -32.60 1.95 9.40
C ARG A 159 -33.61 1.18 10.22
N GLN A 160 -33.66 1.45 11.50
CA GLN A 160 -34.84 1.13 12.28
C GLN A 160 -35.97 1.90 11.63
N THR A 161 -36.74 1.23 10.82
CA THR A 161 -38.08 1.67 10.50
C THR A 161 -38.88 1.51 11.76
N SER A 162 -38.97 2.61 12.53
CA SER A 162 -39.97 2.74 13.57
C SER A 162 -41.31 2.80 12.86
N TYR A 163 -42.15 1.81 13.13
CA TYR A 163 -43.57 1.91 12.93
C TYR A 163 -44.18 2.62 14.14
#